data_a3743106dbcfcaf28d2320b363773ce5
#
_entry.id   a3743106dbcfcaf28d2320b363773ce5
#
_cell.length_a   1.000
_cell.length_b   1.000
_cell.length_c   1.000
_cell.angle_alpha   90.00
_cell.angle_beta   90.00
_cell.angle_gamma   90.00
#
_symmetry.space_group_name_H-M   'P 1'
#
loop_
_entity.id
_entity.type
_entity.pdbx_description
1 polymer ?
#
loop_
_entity_poly.entity_id
_entity_poly.type
_entity_poly.pdbx_seq_one_letter_code
_entity_poly.pdbx_strand_id
1 'polypeptide(L)'
;MFRLINIDNLKSLNDVVAGTLSCQNEKFTSIVVDSRKATEGSVFLALKGSKYNGNDFCQEAINKGAVAVISDNNADHINTIKVDSGYIALLKLAQYQQQQIKPITVAITGSNGKTTVKEMLAHLCSNQNAVVTHKNENNEFGIPFTVLKLRQETKYLILECGARNLGDFDLISEYLEFDIIAITNINNSHVGVFGSIENIIKTKTRLFDGLKKDGLILDGVG
;
A
#
# COMPACT_ATOMS: atom_id res chain seq x y z
N MET A 1 7.10 10.05 -2.57
CA MET A 1 6.20 11.00 -3.27
C MET A 1 5.38 10.21 -4.26
N PHE A 2 4.06 10.33 -4.17
CA PHE A 2 3.09 9.61 -5.01
C PHE A 2 2.19 10.62 -5.71
N ARG A 3 1.71 10.26 -6.92
CA ARG A 3 0.70 11.02 -7.66
C ARG A 3 -0.46 10.10 -7.97
N LEU A 4 -1.67 10.54 -7.67
CA LEU A 4 -2.87 9.81 -8.00
C LEU A 4 -3.32 10.13 -9.43
N ILE A 5 -3.91 9.13 -10.07
CA ILE A 5 -4.52 9.32 -11.38
C ILE A 5 -5.88 10.01 -11.20
N ASN A 6 -6.14 11.03 -12.01
CA ASN A 6 -7.40 11.78 -12.04
C ASN A 6 -7.81 12.49 -10.73
N ILE A 7 -6.89 12.68 -9.78
CA ILE A 7 -7.13 13.44 -8.55
C ILE A 7 -6.03 14.47 -8.37
N ASP A 8 -6.43 15.75 -8.32
CA ASP A 8 -5.54 16.90 -8.17
C ASP A 8 -6.02 17.93 -7.14
N ASN A 9 -7.11 17.64 -6.42
CA ASN A 9 -7.69 18.57 -5.45
C ASN A 9 -8.12 17.86 -4.15
N LEU A 10 -8.17 18.63 -3.05
CA LEU A 10 -8.39 18.11 -1.70
C LEU A 10 -9.78 17.50 -1.51
N LYS A 11 -10.82 18.00 -2.19
CA LYS A 11 -12.16 17.45 -2.10
C LYS A 11 -12.23 16.05 -2.65
N SER A 12 -11.71 15.83 -3.87
CA SER A 12 -11.66 14.50 -4.48
C SER A 12 -10.76 13.55 -3.69
N LEU A 13 -9.67 14.05 -3.12
CA LEU A 13 -8.79 13.28 -2.23
C LEU A 13 -9.53 12.85 -0.95
N ASN A 14 -10.28 13.79 -0.33
CA ASN A 14 -11.11 13.52 0.83
C ASN A 14 -12.16 12.43 0.57
N ASP A 15 -12.80 12.47 -0.59
CA ASP A 15 -13.80 11.46 -0.99
C ASP A 15 -13.15 10.06 -1.09
N VAL A 16 -11.94 9.95 -1.64
CA VAL A 16 -11.21 8.68 -1.74
C VAL A 16 -10.86 8.12 -0.37
N VAL A 17 -10.33 8.94 0.53
CA VAL A 17 -9.94 8.46 1.86
C VAL A 17 -11.13 8.33 2.82
N ALA A 18 -12.33 8.78 2.40
CA ALA A 18 -13.55 8.87 3.21
C ALA A 18 -13.30 9.64 4.52
N GLY A 19 -12.67 10.80 4.38
CA GLY A 19 -12.35 11.68 5.50
C GLY A 19 -13.33 12.84 5.69
N THR A 20 -12.95 13.76 6.54
CA THR A 20 -13.63 15.05 6.73
C THR A 20 -12.63 16.16 6.47
N LEU A 21 -12.89 16.97 5.43
CA LEU A 21 -12.05 18.08 5.04
C LEU A 21 -12.35 19.30 5.91
N SER A 22 -11.35 19.86 6.57
CA SER A 22 -11.47 21.03 7.46
C SER A 22 -11.09 22.36 6.80
N CYS A 23 -10.72 22.36 5.53
CA CYS A 23 -10.24 23.55 4.81
C CYS A 23 -10.94 23.71 3.45
N GLN A 24 -10.61 24.81 2.76
CA GLN A 24 -11.09 25.05 1.39
C GLN A 24 -10.51 24.02 0.43
N ASN A 25 -11.24 23.76 -0.66
CA ASN A 25 -10.77 22.87 -1.71
C ASN A 25 -9.64 23.53 -2.49
N GLU A 26 -8.45 22.97 -2.37
CA GLU A 26 -7.25 23.43 -3.06
C GLU A 26 -6.69 22.32 -3.95
N LYS A 27 -5.90 22.70 -4.95
CA LYS A 27 -5.15 21.76 -5.76
C LYS A 27 -3.92 21.27 -5.02
N PHE A 28 -3.53 20.03 -5.27
CA PHE A 28 -2.28 19.48 -4.80
C PHE A 28 -1.52 18.76 -5.92
N THR A 29 -0.24 18.56 -5.74
CA THR A 29 0.65 17.98 -6.75
C THR A 29 1.06 16.54 -6.46
N SER A 30 1.09 16.17 -5.19
CA SER A 30 1.60 14.86 -4.75
C SER A 30 1.22 14.55 -3.30
N ILE A 31 1.33 13.27 -2.93
CA ILE A 31 1.20 12.79 -1.56
C ILE A 31 2.58 12.34 -1.07
N VAL A 32 2.94 12.73 0.15
CA VAL A 32 4.18 12.34 0.82
C VAL A 32 3.86 11.70 2.18
N VAL A 33 4.68 10.74 2.61
CA VAL A 33 4.57 10.07 3.92
C VAL A 33 5.77 10.35 4.82
N ASP A 34 6.73 11.14 4.34
CA ASP A 34 7.90 11.61 5.06
C ASP A 34 7.86 13.14 5.04
N SER A 35 7.66 13.78 6.22
CA SER A 35 7.55 15.24 6.36
C SER A 35 8.76 15.98 5.81
N ARG A 36 9.94 15.34 5.84
CA ARG A 36 11.20 15.90 5.29
C ARG A 36 11.15 16.07 3.77
N LYS A 37 10.27 15.31 3.09
CA LYS A 37 10.05 15.35 1.64
C LYS A 37 8.84 16.20 1.24
N ALA A 38 8.19 16.86 2.21
CA ALA A 38 7.13 17.80 1.92
C ALA A 38 7.68 18.99 1.13
N THR A 39 6.93 19.42 0.13
CA THR A 39 7.23 20.55 -0.74
C THR A 39 5.95 21.31 -1.02
N GLU A 40 6.07 22.49 -1.62
CA GLU A 40 4.92 23.29 -2.04
C GLU A 40 3.93 22.47 -2.87
N GLY A 41 2.66 22.53 -2.49
CA GLY A 41 1.58 21.80 -3.14
C GLY A 41 1.48 20.32 -2.77
N SER A 42 2.31 19.77 -1.87
CA SER A 42 2.16 18.38 -1.44
C SER A 42 1.07 18.23 -0.37
N VAL A 43 0.53 17.01 -0.23
CA VAL A 43 -0.28 16.57 0.90
C VAL A 43 0.52 15.57 1.73
N PHE A 44 0.60 15.78 3.03
CA PHE A 44 1.29 14.86 3.93
C PHE A 44 0.30 13.84 4.51
N LEU A 45 0.56 12.54 4.30
CA LEU A 45 -0.18 11.46 4.94
C LEU A 45 0.56 11.02 6.21
N ALA A 46 -0.02 11.29 7.35
CA ALA A 46 0.51 10.92 8.65
C ALA A 46 0.25 9.42 8.92
N LEU A 47 1.33 8.65 9.01
CA LEU A 47 1.27 7.21 9.31
C LEU A 47 1.86 6.93 10.68
N LYS A 48 1.19 6.08 11.45
CA LYS A 48 1.69 5.59 12.73
C LYS A 48 2.51 4.31 12.47
N GLY A 49 3.81 4.40 12.67
CA GLY A 49 4.72 3.25 12.63
C GLY A 49 5.08 2.76 14.03
N SER A 50 5.92 1.74 14.11
CA SER A 50 6.37 1.16 15.39
C SER A 50 7.28 2.08 16.21
N LYS A 51 8.02 2.99 15.55
CA LYS A 51 9.00 3.89 16.19
C LYS A 51 8.58 5.35 16.21
N TYR A 52 7.76 5.78 15.25
CA TYR A 52 7.37 7.17 15.06
C TYR A 52 5.89 7.27 14.79
N ASN A 53 5.27 8.32 15.32
CA ASN A 53 3.91 8.70 14.99
C ASN A 53 3.95 9.84 13.97
N GLY A 54 3.46 9.60 12.74
CA GLY A 54 3.44 10.61 11.68
C GLY A 54 2.69 11.88 12.06
N ASN A 55 1.72 11.79 12.96
CA ASN A 55 0.94 12.94 13.41
C ASN A 55 1.82 14.02 14.10
N ASP A 56 2.92 13.61 14.72
CA ASP A 56 3.86 14.53 15.38
C ASP A 56 4.60 15.44 14.37
N PHE A 57 4.55 15.11 13.08
CA PHE A 57 5.26 15.81 12.01
C PHE A 57 4.33 16.60 11.07
N CYS A 58 3.03 16.69 11.38
CA CYS A 58 2.06 17.42 10.54
C CYS A 58 2.45 18.89 10.38
N GLN A 59 2.80 19.59 11.49
CA GLN A 59 3.21 20.99 11.44
C GLN A 59 4.51 21.19 10.66
N GLU A 60 5.46 20.25 10.77
CA GLU A 60 6.71 20.30 9.97
C GLU A 60 6.41 20.22 8.48
N ALA A 61 5.47 19.33 8.07
CA ALA A 61 5.09 19.18 6.66
C ALA A 61 4.44 20.47 6.12
N ILE A 62 3.54 21.09 6.88
CA ILE A 62 2.92 22.37 6.51
C ILE A 62 3.97 23.48 6.39
N ASN A 63 4.89 23.59 7.34
CA ASN A 63 5.96 24.59 7.30
C ASN A 63 6.90 24.44 6.07
N LYS A 64 6.93 23.23 5.46
CA LYS A 64 7.66 22.93 4.23
C LYS A 64 6.83 23.10 2.95
N GLY A 65 5.60 23.58 3.05
CA GLY A 65 4.75 23.90 1.92
C GLY A 65 3.71 22.84 1.57
N ALA A 66 3.45 21.84 2.45
CA ALA A 66 2.30 21.00 2.28
C ALA A 66 1.01 21.83 2.40
N VAL A 67 0.08 21.64 1.45
CA VAL A 67 -1.20 22.38 1.43
C VAL A 67 -2.21 21.80 2.43
N ALA A 68 -2.07 20.52 2.78
CA ALA A 68 -2.88 19.84 3.77
C ALA A 68 -2.18 18.59 4.33
N VAL A 69 -2.73 18.07 5.43
CA VAL A 69 -2.35 16.79 6.00
C VAL A 69 -3.54 15.83 6.02
N ILE A 70 -3.30 14.53 5.85
CA ILE A 70 -4.24 13.44 6.16
C ILE A 70 -3.82 12.89 7.51
N SER A 71 -4.67 12.96 8.52
CA SER A 71 -4.33 12.65 9.91
C SER A 71 -5.49 12.00 10.65
N ASP A 72 -5.18 11.06 11.54
CA ASP A 72 -6.14 10.46 12.49
C ASP A 72 -6.19 11.22 13.84
N ASN A 73 -5.39 12.28 14.00
CA ASN A 73 -5.48 13.21 15.12
C ASN A 73 -6.21 14.51 14.74
N ASN A 74 -6.78 15.18 15.71
CA ASN A 74 -7.28 16.54 15.52
C ASN A 74 -6.10 17.50 15.38
N ALA A 75 -6.08 18.23 14.28
CA ALA A 75 -5.07 19.25 14.00
C ALA A 75 -5.80 20.58 13.73
N ASP A 76 -6.34 21.18 14.80
CA ASP A 76 -7.30 22.29 14.75
C ASP A 76 -6.77 23.60 14.12
N HIS A 77 -5.47 23.66 13.85
CA HIS A 77 -4.81 24.88 13.33
C HIS A 77 -4.17 24.72 11.96
N ILE A 78 -4.34 23.56 11.31
CA ILE A 78 -3.77 23.27 10.00
C ILE A 78 -4.81 22.65 9.07
N ASN A 79 -4.64 22.86 7.77
CA ASN A 79 -5.48 22.25 6.75
C ASN A 79 -5.43 20.72 6.86
N THR A 80 -6.53 20.10 7.25
CA THR A 80 -6.58 18.66 7.57
C THR A 80 -7.71 17.96 6.82
N ILE A 81 -7.40 16.80 6.28
CA ILE A 81 -8.35 15.74 5.96
C ILE A 81 -8.32 14.77 7.15
N LYS A 82 -9.31 14.86 8.02
CA LYS A 82 -9.44 13.99 9.18
C LYS A 82 -9.93 12.62 8.75
N VAL A 83 -9.24 11.57 9.17
CA VAL A 83 -9.57 10.16 8.91
C VAL A 83 -9.60 9.36 10.22
N ASP A 84 -10.23 8.20 10.22
CA ASP A 84 -10.24 7.32 11.39
C ASP A 84 -8.87 6.62 11.59
N SER A 85 -8.16 6.35 10.50
CA SER A 85 -6.84 5.71 10.50
C SER A 85 -6.02 6.15 9.29
N GLY A 86 -4.80 6.64 9.53
CA GLY A 86 -3.85 6.94 8.46
C GLY A 86 -3.50 5.71 7.62
N TYR A 87 -3.44 4.52 8.23
CA TYR A 87 -3.17 3.27 7.51
C TYR A 87 -4.33 2.87 6.58
N ILE A 88 -5.58 2.97 7.05
CA ILE A 88 -6.76 2.73 6.19
C ILE A 88 -6.83 3.76 5.06
N ALA A 89 -6.50 5.02 5.33
CA ALA A 89 -6.40 6.03 4.27
C ALA A 89 -5.35 5.65 3.21
N LEU A 90 -4.18 5.15 3.61
CA LEU A 90 -3.17 4.63 2.69
C LEU A 90 -3.69 3.49 1.82
N LEU A 91 -4.42 2.53 2.41
CA LEU A 91 -5.01 1.40 1.67
C LEU A 91 -6.09 1.87 0.69
N LYS A 92 -6.95 2.81 1.07
CA LYS A 92 -7.95 3.41 0.17
C LYS A 92 -7.32 4.14 -1.01
N LEU A 93 -6.22 4.86 -0.79
CA LEU A 93 -5.45 5.49 -1.86
C LEU A 93 -4.85 4.46 -2.81
N ALA A 94 -4.30 3.37 -2.28
CA ALA A 94 -3.76 2.28 -3.08
C ALA A 94 -4.86 1.55 -3.87
N GLN A 95 -5.99 1.24 -3.24
CA GLN A 95 -7.16 0.67 -3.88
C GLN A 95 -7.65 1.55 -5.05
N TYR A 96 -7.82 2.85 -4.79
CA TYR A 96 -8.21 3.80 -5.83
C TYR A 96 -7.24 3.77 -7.01
N GLN A 97 -5.93 3.85 -6.74
CA GLN A 97 -4.90 3.83 -7.80
C GLN A 97 -4.96 2.53 -8.61
N GLN A 98 -5.09 1.37 -7.96
CA GLN A 98 -5.23 0.08 -8.62
C GLN A 98 -6.48 0.03 -9.51
N GLN A 99 -7.62 0.52 -9.02
CA GLN A 99 -8.89 0.55 -9.75
C GLN A 99 -8.86 1.47 -10.97
N GLN A 100 -8.09 2.57 -10.94
CA GLN A 100 -7.93 3.47 -12.09
C GLN A 100 -7.07 2.85 -13.19
N ILE A 101 -6.02 2.13 -12.84
CA ILE A 101 -5.03 1.57 -13.79
C ILE A 101 -5.41 0.15 -14.23
N LYS A 102 -5.97 -0.66 -13.32
CA LYS A 102 -6.36 -2.06 -13.55
C LYS A 102 -5.23 -2.92 -14.14
N PRO A 103 -4.02 -2.90 -13.55
CA PRO A 103 -2.94 -3.75 -14.00
C PRO A 103 -3.27 -5.21 -13.73
N ILE A 104 -2.65 -6.14 -14.46
CA ILE A 104 -2.60 -7.53 -14.03
C ILE A 104 -1.75 -7.60 -12.77
N THR A 105 -2.38 -7.95 -11.63
CA THR A 105 -1.76 -7.94 -10.31
C THR A 105 -1.40 -9.35 -9.87
N VAL A 106 -0.11 -9.57 -9.61
CA VAL A 106 0.44 -10.83 -9.11
C VAL A 106 0.93 -10.62 -7.68
N ALA A 107 0.34 -11.33 -6.72
CA ALA A 107 0.82 -11.39 -5.34
C ALA A 107 1.64 -12.66 -5.11
N ILE A 108 2.85 -12.53 -4.59
CA ILE A 108 3.77 -13.63 -4.33
C ILE A 108 4.03 -13.72 -2.84
N THR A 109 3.63 -14.83 -2.21
CA THR A 109 3.91 -15.10 -0.80
C THR A 109 4.56 -16.46 -0.63
N GLY A 110 4.94 -16.81 0.58
CA GLY A 110 5.54 -18.08 0.93
C GLY A 110 6.60 -17.92 2.02
N SER A 111 7.15 -19.02 2.50
CA SER A 111 8.22 -19.00 3.49
C SER A 111 9.55 -18.60 2.87
N ASN A 112 9.95 -19.22 1.77
CA ASN A 112 11.18 -18.96 1.03
C ASN A 112 10.89 -18.75 -0.47
N GLY A 113 11.84 -18.19 -1.22
CA GLY A 113 11.79 -18.08 -2.69
C GLY A 113 10.93 -16.91 -3.24
N LYS A 114 10.22 -16.17 -2.41
CA LYS A 114 9.39 -15.01 -2.83
C LYS A 114 10.16 -14.01 -3.69
N THR A 115 11.29 -13.55 -3.19
CA THR A 115 12.14 -12.57 -3.89
C THR A 115 12.68 -13.14 -5.20
N THR A 116 13.07 -14.42 -5.22
CA THR A 116 13.56 -15.07 -6.45
C THR A 116 12.47 -15.09 -7.52
N VAL A 117 11.26 -15.55 -7.19
CA VAL A 117 10.13 -15.58 -8.13
C VAL A 117 9.75 -14.17 -8.57
N LYS A 118 9.72 -13.21 -7.66
CA LYS A 118 9.47 -11.79 -7.98
C LYS A 118 10.50 -11.25 -8.97
N GLU A 119 11.80 -11.49 -8.77
CA GLU A 119 12.87 -11.01 -9.67
C GLU A 119 12.81 -11.71 -11.04
N MET A 120 12.48 -13.00 -11.09
CA MET A 120 12.26 -13.71 -12.36
C MET A 120 11.10 -13.09 -13.15
N LEU A 121 9.96 -12.84 -12.51
CA LEU A 121 8.81 -12.17 -13.14
C LEU A 121 9.14 -10.75 -13.55
N ALA A 122 9.84 -10.00 -12.70
CA ALA A 122 10.30 -8.64 -13.02
C ALA A 122 11.17 -8.61 -14.28
N HIS A 123 12.08 -9.60 -14.42
CA HIS A 123 12.91 -9.74 -15.61
C HIS A 123 12.09 -10.07 -16.87
N LEU A 124 11.16 -11.01 -16.79
CA LEU A 124 10.26 -11.35 -17.90
C LEU A 124 9.37 -10.20 -18.33
N CYS A 125 8.97 -9.34 -17.40
CA CYS A 125 8.14 -8.18 -17.65
C CYS A 125 8.94 -6.87 -17.84
N SER A 126 10.27 -6.91 -17.93
CA SER A 126 11.13 -5.72 -17.95
C SER A 126 10.81 -4.72 -19.08
N ASN A 127 10.32 -5.19 -20.21
CA ASN A 127 9.94 -4.37 -21.37
C ASN A 127 8.41 -4.12 -21.45
N GLN A 128 7.65 -4.39 -20.38
CA GLN A 128 6.19 -4.41 -20.40
C GLN A 128 5.53 -3.46 -19.39
N ASN A 129 6.22 -2.38 -19.00
CA ASN A 129 5.70 -1.40 -18.04
C ASN A 129 5.21 -2.05 -16.74
N ALA A 130 6.06 -2.82 -16.09
CA ALA A 130 5.77 -3.45 -14.82
C ALA A 130 6.17 -2.55 -13.63
N VAL A 131 5.33 -2.52 -12.60
CA VAL A 131 5.66 -2.00 -11.27
C VAL A 131 5.88 -3.20 -10.35
N VAL A 132 7.00 -3.22 -9.64
CA VAL A 132 7.45 -4.35 -8.84
C VAL A 132 7.82 -3.88 -7.44
N THR A 133 7.53 -4.69 -6.42
CA THR A 133 7.99 -4.44 -5.04
C THR A 133 9.50 -4.26 -5.01
N HIS A 134 9.96 -3.13 -4.51
CA HIS A 134 11.38 -2.81 -4.46
C HIS A 134 12.03 -3.34 -3.18
N LYS A 135 13.10 -4.13 -3.31
CA LYS A 135 13.85 -4.68 -2.16
C LYS A 135 12.90 -5.33 -1.12
N ASN A 136 12.98 -4.86 0.12
CA ASN A 136 12.23 -5.38 1.27
C ASN A 136 10.94 -4.58 1.56
N GLU A 137 10.40 -3.82 0.60
CA GLU A 137 9.11 -3.11 0.72
C GLU A 137 7.93 -4.09 0.57
N ASN A 138 7.98 -5.21 1.30
CA ASN A 138 7.06 -6.35 1.17
C ASN A 138 6.11 -6.52 2.37
N ASN A 139 6.13 -5.57 3.31
CA ASN A 139 5.28 -5.57 4.50
C ASN A 139 3.98 -4.77 4.28
N GLU A 140 3.18 -4.62 5.34
CA GLU A 140 1.89 -3.93 5.36
C GLU A 140 1.92 -2.50 4.80
N PHE A 141 3.03 -1.78 4.92
CA PHE A 141 3.21 -0.44 4.33
C PHE A 141 3.83 -0.49 2.93
N GLY A 142 4.77 -1.38 2.70
CA GLY A 142 5.49 -1.49 1.43
C GLY A 142 4.61 -1.91 0.27
N ILE A 143 3.65 -2.81 0.53
CA ILE A 143 2.69 -3.26 -0.48
C ILE A 143 1.86 -2.08 -1.03
N PRO A 144 1.10 -1.31 -0.21
CA PRO A 144 0.36 -0.17 -0.72
C PRO A 144 1.27 0.94 -1.30
N PHE A 145 2.49 1.14 -0.76
CA PHE A 145 3.44 2.06 -1.38
C PHE A 145 3.85 1.62 -2.79
N THR A 146 3.97 0.32 -3.04
CA THR A 146 4.25 -0.20 -4.37
C THR A 146 3.08 0.05 -5.31
N VAL A 147 1.84 -0.16 -4.86
CA VAL A 147 0.61 0.12 -5.64
C VAL A 147 0.52 1.61 -6.01
N LEU A 148 0.85 2.52 -5.10
CA LEU A 148 0.86 3.96 -5.37
C LEU A 148 1.91 4.42 -6.39
N LYS A 149 2.86 3.56 -6.78
CA LYS A 149 3.81 3.81 -7.89
C LYS A 149 3.22 3.55 -9.27
N LEU A 150 2.03 2.98 -9.38
CA LEU A 150 1.35 2.74 -10.65
C LEU A 150 1.22 4.02 -11.49
N ARG A 151 1.34 3.87 -12.82
CA ARG A 151 1.20 4.92 -13.82
C ARG A 151 0.17 4.47 -14.86
N GLN A 152 -0.33 5.40 -15.67
CA GLN A 152 -1.33 5.12 -16.69
C GLN A 152 -0.92 4.00 -17.66
N GLU A 153 0.37 3.91 -17.97
CA GLU A 153 0.95 2.92 -18.86
C GLU A 153 1.26 1.57 -18.20
N THR A 154 1.10 1.43 -16.86
CA THR A 154 1.45 0.21 -16.14
C THR A 154 0.54 -0.95 -16.53
N LYS A 155 1.12 -2.05 -16.98
CA LYS A 155 0.40 -3.28 -17.36
C LYS A 155 0.44 -4.37 -16.29
N TYR A 156 1.52 -4.44 -15.54
CA TYR A 156 1.74 -5.47 -14.53
C TYR A 156 2.11 -4.85 -13.19
N LEU A 157 1.52 -5.40 -12.13
CA LEU A 157 1.87 -5.09 -10.75
C LEU A 157 2.32 -6.39 -10.08
N ILE A 158 3.60 -6.47 -9.70
CA ILE A 158 4.19 -7.66 -9.09
C ILE A 158 4.52 -7.34 -7.64
N LEU A 159 3.75 -7.95 -6.72
CA LEU A 159 3.84 -7.70 -5.28
C LEU A 159 4.48 -8.89 -4.57
N GLU A 160 5.62 -8.65 -3.93
CA GLU A 160 6.13 -9.57 -2.92
C GLU A 160 5.41 -9.30 -1.61
N CYS A 161 4.70 -10.31 -1.07
CA CYS A 161 3.90 -10.20 0.15
C CYS A 161 4.55 -11.00 1.28
N GLY A 162 5.21 -10.30 2.19
CA GLY A 162 5.86 -10.84 3.37
C GLY A 162 5.05 -10.56 4.62
N ALA A 163 4.61 -11.60 5.33
CA ALA A 163 3.98 -11.47 6.63
C ALA A 163 4.97 -11.75 7.76
N ARG A 164 4.86 -11.00 8.84
CA ARG A 164 5.63 -11.16 10.08
C ARG A 164 4.75 -11.51 11.28
N ASN A 165 3.46 -11.13 11.22
CA ASN A 165 2.50 -11.37 12.28
C ASN A 165 1.21 -11.94 11.74
N LEU A 166 0.40 -12.53 12.64
CA LEU A 166 -0.99 -12.86 12.34
C LEU A 166 -1.75 -11.58 11.94
N GLY A 167 -2.57 -11.67 10.91
CA GLY A 167 -3.42 -10.56 10.46
C GLY A 167 -2.74 -9.55 9.52
N ASP A 168 -1.44 -9.67 9.23
CA ASP A 168 -0.73 -8.71 8.36
C ASP A 168 -1.37 -8.55 6.96
N PHE A 169 -2.09 -9.57 6.48
CA PHE A 169 -2.75 -9.53 5.18
C PHE A 169 -4.27 -9.27 5.24
N ASP A 170 -4.87 -9.16 6.43
CA ASP A 170 -6.32 -9.03 6.57
C ASP A 170 -6.84 -7.77 5.85
N LEU A 171 -6.27 -6.60 6.15
CA LEU A 171 -6.63 -5.36 5.48
C LEU A 171 -6.08 -5.27 4.05
N ILE A 172 -4.93 -5.87 3.76
CA ILE A 172 -4.39 -5.88 2.39
C ILE A 172 -5.36 -6.58 1.44
N SER A 173 -5.89 -7.75 1.81
CA SER A 173 -6.83 -8.52 1.00
C SER A 173 -8.25 -7.93 0.96
N GLU A 174 -8.60 -7.06 1.92
CA GLU A 174 -9.86 -6.32 1.90
C GLU A 174 -9.84 -5.16 0.89
N TYR A 175 -8.68 -4.51 0.73
CA TYR A 175 -8.57 -3.31 -0.11
C TYR A 175 -7.94 -3.55 -1.47
N LEU A 176 -7.11 -4.58 -1.65
CA LEU A 176 -6.42 -4.85 -2.91
C LEU A 176 -6.92 -6.13 -3.57
N GLU A 177 -7.03 -6.09 -4.89
CA GLU A 177 -7.45 -7.21 -5.71
C GLU A 177 -6.26 -7.84 -6.45
N PHE A 178 -6.28 -9.16 -6.58
CA PHE A 178 -5.24 -9.94 -7.23
C PHE A 178 -5.80 -10.78 -8.38
N ASP A 179 -5.13 -10.75 -9.53
CA ASP A 179 -5.44 -11.65 -10.65
C ASP A 179 -4.77 -13.02 -10.45
N ILE A 180 -3.57 -13.02 -9.86
CA ILE A 180 -2.79 -14.24 -9.59
C ILE A 180 -2.21 -14.16 -8.18
N ILE A 181 -2.36 -15.23 -7.42
CA ILE A 181 -1.68 -15.41 -6.13
C ILE A 181 -0.77 -16.63 -6.23
N ALA A 182 0.52 -16.42 -6.01
CA ALA A 182 1.52 -17.50 -6.00
C ALA A 182 2.02 -17.75 -4.57
N ILE A 183 1.88 -18.98 -4.08
CA ILE A 183 2.50 -19.45 -2.83
C ILE A 183 3.71 -20.29 -3.20
N THR A 184 4.91 -19.80 -2.93
CA THR A 184 6.15 -20.50 -3.31
C THR A 184 6.37 -21.77 -2.51
N ASN A 185 6.14 -21.72 -1.21
CA ASN A 185 6.16 -22.85 -0.28
C ASN A 185 5.65 -22.39 1.09
N ILE A 186 5.27 -23.35 1.93
CA ILE A 186 4.98 -23.14 3.35
C ILE A 186 5.82 -24.11 4.15
N ASN A 187 6.65 -23.61 5.04
CA ASN A 187 7.48 -24.42 5.93
C ASN A 187 7.52 -23.81 7.34
N ASN A 188 8.23 -24.46 8.23
CA ASN A 188 8.37 -24.06 9.64
C ASN A 188 9.18 -22.77 9.86
N SER A 189 9.56 -22.03 8.79
CA SER A 189 10.21 -20.73 8.95
C SER A 189 9.28 -19.78 9.70
N HIS A 190 9.81 -19.09 10.71
CA HIS A 190 9.07 -18.14 11.53
C HIS A 190 8.02 -18.73 12.49
N VAL A 191 7.98 -20.05 12.71
CA VAL A 191 7.07 -20.65 13.72
C VAL A 191 7.21 -19.98 15.08
N GLY A 192 8.42 -19.57 15.48
CA GLY A 192 8.65 -18.83 16.71
C GLY A 192 7.88 -17.49 16.82
N VAL A 193 7.50 -16.89 15.68
CA VAL A 193 6.71 -15.65 15.65
C VAL A 193 5.22 -15.94 15.50
N PHE A 194 4.85 -16.89 14.64
CA PHE A 194 3.46 -17.23 14.35
C PHE A 194 2.86 -18.24 15.35
N GLY A 195 3.69 -18.88 16.16
CA GLY A 195 3.29 -19.88 17.16
C GLY A 195 3.04 -21.29 16.58
N SER A 196 2.55 -21.41 15.35
CA SER A 196 2.33 -22.70 14.69
C SER A 196 2.37 -22.58 13.16
N ILE A 197 2.47 -23.73 12.47
CA ILE A 197 2.41 -23.80 11.00
C ILE A 197 1.00 -23.46 10.49
N GLU A 198 -0.04 -23.85 11.23
CA GLU A 198 -1.43 -23.53 10.91
C GLU A 198 -1.65 -22.01 10.86
N ASN A 199 -1.04 -21.27 11.78
CA ASN A 199 -1.08 -19.81 11.79
C ASN A 199 -0.34 -19.21 10.60
N ILE A 200 0.77 -19.81 10.18
CA ILE A 200 1.50 -19.39 8.96
C ILE A 200 0.62 -19.63 7.72
N ILE A 201 0.00 -20.80 7.61
CA ILE A 201 -0.94 -21.12 6.53
C ILE A 201 -2.08 -20.11 6.54
N LYS A 202 -2.77 -19.95 7.67
CA LYS A 202 -3.90 -19.02 7.82
C LYS A 202 -3.54 -17.60 7.41
N THR A 203 -2.38 -17.10 7.81
CA THR A 203 -1.94 -15.74 7.44
C THR A 203 -1.70 -15.60 5.94
N LYS A 204 -0.99 -16.57 5.33
CA LYS A 204 -0.66 -16.49 3.91
C LYS A 204 -1.88 -16.67 3.00
N THR A 205 -2.80 -17.55 3.38
CA THR A 205 -4.04 -17.80 2.61
C THR A 205 -5.06 -16.67 2.74
N ARG A 206 -4.89 -15.73 3.70
CA ARG A 206 -5.73 -14.51 3.75
C ARG A 206 -5.66 -13.67 2.47
N LEU A 207 -4.55 -13.75 1.73
CA LEU A 207 -4.49 -13.09 0.42
C LEU A 207 -5.56 -13.59 -0.56
N PHE A 208 -6.07 -14.82 -0.39
CA PHE A 208 -7.13 -15.36 -1.24
C PHE A 208 -8.44 -14.59 -1.16
N ASP A 209 -8.69 -13.88 -0.05
CA ASP A 209 -9.88 -13.04 0.10
C ASP A 209 -9.87 -11.84 -0.88
N GLY A 210 -8.68 -11.42 -1.33
CA GLY A 210 -8.51 -10.41 -2.37
C GLY A 210 -8.40 -10.97 -3.79
N LEU A 211 -8.54 -12.30 -3.99
CA LEU A 211 -8.47 -12.89 -5.32
C LEU A 211 -9.73 -12.54 -6.13
N LYS A 212 -9.55 -12.07 -7.35
CA LYS A 212 -10.66 -11.81 -8.27
C LYS A 212 -11.40 -13.11 -8.60
N LYS A 213 -12.68 -12.99 -8.98
CA LYS A 213 -13.54 -14.13 -9.29
C LYS A 213 -12.94 -15.13 -10.30
N ASP A 214 -12.24 -14.61 -11.30
CA ASP A 214 -11.57 -15.42 -12.34
C ASP A 214 -10.05 -15.49 -12.12
N GLY A 215 -9.60 -15.20 -10.89
CA GLY A 215 -8.19 -15.21 -10.53
C GLY A 215 -7.61 -16.61 -10.37
N LEU A 216 -6.30 -16.71 -10.45
CA LEU A 216 -5.56 -17.97 -10.39
C LEU A 216 -4.77 -18.07 -9.08
N ILE A 217 -4.76 -19.26 -8.51
CA ILE A 217 -3.84 -19.65 -7.41
C ILE A 217 -2.79 -20.59 -7.99
N LEU A 218 -1.52 -20.23 -7.79
CA LEU A 218 -0.38 -21.07 -8.11
C LEU A 218 0.23 -21.57 -6.80
N ASP A 219 0.12 -22.84 -6.56
CA ASP A 219 0.63 -23.49 -5.35
C ASP A 219 1.91 -24.25 -5.70
N GLY A 220 3.02 -23.82 -5.11
CA GLY A 220 4.32 -24.48 -5.21
C GLY A 220 4.57 -25.50 -4.08
N VAL A 221 3.54 -25.80 -3.29
CA VAL A 221 3.61 -26.84 -2.24
C VAL A 221 3.33 -28.17 -2.89
N GLY A 222 4.41 -28.85 -3.32
CA GLY A 222 4.36 -30.24 -3.80
C GLY A 222 4.45 -31.24 -2.66
#